data_67f8029a56858efa2c536738608038d6
#
_entry.id   67f8029a56858efa2c536738608038d6
#
_cell.length_a   1.000
_cell.length_b   1.000
_cell.length_c   1.000
_cell.angle_alpha   90.00
_cell.angle_beta   90.00
_cell.angle_gamma   90.00
#
_symmetry.space_group_name_H-M   'P 1'
#
loop_
_entity.id
_entity.type
_entity.pdbx_description
1 polymer ?
#
loop_
_entity_poly.entity_id
_entity_poly.type
_entity_poly.pdbx_seq_one_letter_code
_entity_poly.pdbx_strand_id
1 'polypeptide(L)'
;KNYRKSSQKIYKTQKAYLLKGEKFKEPEFGVIHGYLNIPQLKSVCKKMGASINEYLVSVFIWSIYTEYMHGMPEKRPVRVAVPVNLRPFFNSVTTKNFFAMVSAEFEAKKETYTFEEVLKIVCESLRSQINKEHLEDIFSYNVSNEKILIARAVPLVLKKLAIRSVYTSAALANTSTITNIGNISVREEYEPYIEGFHAYLAMSKGQNLKGTICSYKDTLVFTFSFILKDTSVQKAFFRKLASDGLDVSIESNGVCYE
;
A
#
# COMPACT_ATOMS: atom_id res chain seq x y z
N LYS A 1 10.52 -22.26 14.97
CA LYS A 1 9.73 -23.51 15.22
C LYS A 1 8.28 -23.44 14.72
N ASN A 2 7.83 -22.32 14.18
CA ASN A 2 6.43 -22.10 13.74
C ASN A 2 6.23 -22.37 12.25
N TYR A 3 7.12 -23.13 11.61
CA TYR A 3 6.97 -23.52 10.22
C TYR A 3 6.03 -24.72 10.09
N ARG A 4 4.95 -24.54 9.38
CA ARG A 4 4.01 -25.58 8.96
C ARG A 4 4.15 -25.79 7.46
N LYS A 5 4.22 -27.04 6.98
CA LYS A 5 4.27 -27.29 5.53
C LYS A 5 2.96 -26.79 4.92
N SER A 6 3.05 -25.71 4.14
CA SER A 6 1.87 -25.13 3.51
C SER A 6 1.40 -26.01 2.35
N SER A 7 0.11 -26.28 2.30
CA SER A 7 -0.59 -26.92 1.20
C SER A 7 -1.28 -25.92 0.28
N GLN A 8 -0.95 -24.63 0.38
CA GLN A 8 -1.62 -23.61 -0.41
C GLN A 8 -1.49 -23.88 -1.92
N LYS A 9 -2.64 -23.89 -2.59
CA LYS A 9 -2.72 -23.88 -4.04
C LYS A 9 -2.23 -22.55 -4.57
N ILE A 10 -1.42 -22.57 -5.65
CA ILE A 10 -1.05 -21.36 -6.39
C ILE A 10 -2.34 -20.80 -7.02
N TYR A 11 -2.93 -19.79 -6.42
CA TYR A 11 -4.01 -19.05 -7.05
C TYR A 11 -3.43 -18.17 -8.16
N LYS A 12 -3.88 -18.35 -9.40
CA LYS A 12 -3.63 -17.38 -10.46
C LYS A 12 -4.29 -16.06 -10.06
N THR A 13 -3.50 -15.12 -9.59
CA THR A 13 -3.99 -13.79 -9.26
C THR A 13 -4.36 -13.06 -10.55
N GLN A 14 -5.60 -12.59 -10.65
CA GLN A 14 -6.04 -11.75 -11.76
C GLN A 14 -5.20 -10.46 -11.79
N LYS A 15 -4.90 -9.95 -12.99
CA LYS A 15 -4.25 -8.64 -13.14
C LYS A 15 -5.14 -7.54 -12.58
N ALA A 16 -4.54 -6.63 -11.82
CA ALA A 16 -5.24 -5.47 -11.29
C ALA A 16 -5.48 -4.39 -12.36
N TYR A 17 -6.37 -3.46 -12.05
CA TYR A 17 -6.50 -2.21 -12.77
C TYR A 17 -5.20 -1.42 -12.64
N LEU A 18 -4.63 -0.95 -13.74
CA LEU A 18 -3.36 -0.23 -13.74
C LEU A 18 -3.58 1.23 -14.13
N LEU A 19 -3.05 2.14 -13.33
CA LEU A 19 -3.05 3.56 -13.64
C LEU A 19 -2.12 3.81 -14.85
N LYS A 20 -2.66 4.40 -15.89
CA LYS A 20 -1.96 4.71 -17.15
C LYS A 20 -2.08 6.20 -17.43
N GLY A 21 -1.12 6.74 -18.13
CA GLY A 21 -1.11 8.14 -18.51
C GLY A 21 0.25 8.55 -19.01
N GLU A 22 0.39 9.82 -19.35
CA GLU A 22 1.67 10.44 -19.68
C GLU A 22 2.58 10.41 -18.45
N LYS A 23 3.86 10.09 -18.67
CA LYS A 23 4.86 10.00 -17.62
C LYS A 23 5.84 11.14 -17.70
N PHE A 24 6.44 11.48 -16.57
CA PHE A 24 7.64 12.30 -16.55
C PHE A 24 8.77 11.63 -17.33
N LYS A 25 9.70 12.44 -17.81
CA LYS A 25 10.95 11.95 -18.44
C LYS A 25 11.87 11.42 -17.34
N GLU A 26 12.48 10.26 -17.58
CA GLU A 26 13.49 9.74 -16.66
C GLU A 26 14.71 10.69 -16.58
N PRO A 27 15.23 10.98 -15.38
CA PRO A 27 14.99 10.35 -14.08
C PRO A 27 13.93 11.06 -13.19
N GLU A 28 13.10 11.93 -13.72
CA GLU A 28 12.15 12.73 -12.96
C GLU A 28 11.03 11.87 -12.32
N PHE A 29 10.65 12.21 -11.12
CA PHE A 29 9.48 11.65 -10.43
C PHE A 29 8.85 12.69 -9.50
N GLY A 30 7.54 12.60 -9.33
CA GLY A 30 6.79 13.47 -8.45
C GLY A 30 6.73 12.94 -7.01
N VAL A 31 6.79 13.86 -6.07
CA VAL A 31 6.57 13.60 -4.65
C VAL A 31 5.60 14.64 -4.10
N ILE A 32 4.57 14.17 -3.39
CA ILE A 32 3.64 15.03 -2.67
C ILE A 32 3.50 14.50 -1.25
N HIS A 33 3.74 15.34 -0.27
CA HIS A 33 3.52 15.09 1.15
C HIS A 33 2.22 15.74 1.60
N GLY A 34 1.41 15.01 2.34
CA GLY A 34 0.28 15.54 3.07
C GLY A 34 0.48 15.32 4.55
N TYR A 35 0.41 16.39 5.32
CA TYR A 35 0.58 16.40 6.78
C TYR A 35 -0.79 16.40 7.44
N LEU A 36 -0.99 15.48 8.37
CA LEU A 36 -2.26 15.24 9.06
C LEU A 36 -2.03 15.20 10.57
N ASN A 37 -2.94 15.83 11.31
CA ASN A 37 -2.95 15.72 12.76
C ASN A 37 -3.51 14.35 13.19
N ILE A 38 -2.74 13.57 13.96
CA ILE A 38 -3.12 12.22 14.38
C ILE A 38 -4.37 12.19 15.26
N PRO A 39 -4.52 13.06 16.29
CA PRO A 39 -5.77 13.14 17.05
C PRO A 39 -7.02 13.37 16.21
N GLN A 40 -6.99 14.31 15.26
CA GLN A 40 -8.10 14.55 14.33
C GLN A 40 -8.39 13.30 13.46
N LEU A 41 -7.34 12.72 12.87
CA LEU A 41 -7.46 11.53 12.04
C LEU A 41 -8.05 10.34 12.79
N LYS A 42 -7.62 10.10 14.04
CA LYS A 42 -8.20 9.08 14.92
C LYS A 42 -9.69 9.32 15.18
N SER A 43 -10.10 10.57 15.37
CA SER A 43 -11.50 10.94 15.58
C SER A 43 -12.36 10.60 14.36
N VAL A 44 -11.89 10.96 13.15
CA VAL A 44 -12.57 10.65 11.87
C VAL A 44 -12.67 9.13 11.68
N CYS A 45 -11.56 8.42 11.83
CA CYS A 45 -11.53 6.97 11.68
C CYS A 45 -12.47 6.25 12.66
N LYS A 46 -12.53 6.71 13.91
CA LYS A 46 -13.44 6.15 14.93
C LYS A 46 -14.92 6.33 14.53
N LYS A 47 -15.31 7.48 14.01
CA LYS A 47 -16.68 7.73 13.51
C LYS A 47 -17.02 6.80 12.35
N MET A 48 -16.07 6.45 11.52
CA MET A 48 -16.25 5.58 10.34
C MET A 48 -16.06 4.08 10.66
N GLY A 49 -15.73 3.71 11.90
CA GLY A 49 -15.49 2.31 12.30
C GLY A 49 -14.27 1.65 11.64
N ALA A 50 -13.27 2.45 11.24
CA ALA A 50 -12.06 2.02 10.55
C ALA A 50 -10.80 2.36 11.34
N SER A 51 -9.74 1.60 11.13
CA SER A 51 -8.38 2.00 11.54
C SER A 51 -7.84 3.07 10.59
N ILE A 52 -6.80 3.80 11.02
CA ILE A 52 -6.13 4.80 10.17
C ILE A 52 -5.70 4.19 8.83
N ASN A 53 -5.15 2.98 8.86
CA ASN A 53 -4.66 2.32 7.66
C ASN A 53 -5.81 1.93 6.71
N GLU A 54 -6.89 1.35 7.26
CA GLU A 54 -8.09 1.01 6.49
C GLU A 54 -8.71 2.25 5.85
N TYR A 55 -8.82 3.34 6.61
CA TYR A 55 -9.38 4.59 6.13
C TYR A 55 -8.55 5.20 4.99
N LEU A 56 -7.23 5.38 5.19
CA LEU A 56 -6.36 5.98 4.18
C LEU A 56 -6.27 5.12 2.90
N VAL A 57 -6.23 3.79 3.03
CA VAL A 57 -6.29 2.88 1.88
C VAL A 57 -7.64 2.99 1.16
N SER A 58 -8.73 3.14 1.89
CA SER A 58 -10.07 3.30 1.30
C SER A 58 -10.20 4.63 0.56
N VAL A 59 -9.72 5.74 1.13
CA VAL A 59 -9.69 7.05 0.47
C VAL A 59 -8.86 6.97 -0.82
N PHE A 60 -7.74 6.26 -0.80
CA PHE A 60 -6.91 6.09 -1.99
C PHE A 60 -7.62 5.27 -3.08
N ILE A 61 -8.25 4.15 -2.72
CA ILE A 61 -9.04 3.33 -3.66
C ILE A 61 -10.22 4.14 -4.21
N TRP A 62 -10.91 4.88 -3.34
CA TRP A 62 -11.99 5.79 -3.73
C TRP A 62 -11.55 6.83 -4.75
N SER A 63 -10.39 7.45 -4.52
CA SER A 63 -9.82 8.44 -5.45
C SER A 63 -9.49 7.84 -6.82
N ILE A 64 -9.01 6.58 -6.85
CA ILE A 64 -8.79 5.87 -8.12
C ILE A 64 -10.13 5.56 -8.81
N TYR A 65 -11.13 5.12 -8.04
CA TYR A 65 -12.45 4.80 -8.56
C TYR A 65 -13.12 6.04 -9.19
N THR A 66 -13.04 7.19 -8.54
CA THR A 66 -13.65 8.43 -9.03
C THR A 66 -12.89 9.04 -10.21
N GLU A 67 -11.56 9.13 -10.14
CA GLU A 67 -10.76 9.89 -11.12
C GLU A 67 -10.37 9.07 -12.36
N TYR A 68 -9.98 7.80 -12.17
CA TYR A 68 -9.55 6.95 -13.29
C TYR A 68 -10.63 6.03 -13.83
N MET A 69 -11.52 5.54 -12.99
CA MET A 69 -12.62 4.69 -13.42
C MET A 69 -13.90 5.51 -13.66
N HIS A 70 -13.90 6.81 -13.31
CA HIS A 70 -15.04 7.73 -13.48
C HIS A 70 -16.34 7.19 -12.88
N GLY A 71 -16.24 6.44 -11.79
CA GLY A 71 -17.38 5.79 -11.14
C GLY A 71 -17.98 4.61 -11.93
N MET A 72 -17.34 4.17 -13.00
CA MET A 72 -17.87 3.13 -13.88
C MET A 72 -17.42 1.72 -13.47
N PRO A 73 -18.21 0.67 -13.81
CA PRO A 73 -17.82 -0.72 -13.62
C PRO A 73 -16.54 -1.08 -14.41
N GLU A 74 -15.69 -1.88 -13.80
CA GLU A 74 -14.44 -2.35 -14.42
C GLU A 74 -14.22 -3.84 -14.07
N LYS A 75 -13.78 -4.61 -15.06
CA LYS A 75 -13.54 -6.06 -14.91
C LYS A 75 -12.31 -6.38 -14.04
N ARG A 76 -11.36 -5.44 -13.97
CA ARG A 76 -10.14 -5.61 -13.19
C ARG A 76 -10.28 -4.91 -11.85
N PRO A 77 -9.99 -5.59 -10.74
CA PRO A 77 -10.07 -4.97 -9.42
C PRO A 77 -9.00 -3.89 -9.25
N VAL A 78 -9.33 -2.84 -8.52
CA VAL A 78 -8.33 -1.98 -7.89
C VAL A 78 -7.78 -2.74 -6.69
N ARG A 79 -6.49 -3.01 -6.72
CA ARG A 79 -5.83 -3.78 -5.65
C ARG A 79 -4.63 -3.01 -5.13
N VAL A 80 -4.67 -2.69 -3.85
CA VAL A 80 -3.60 -1.97 -3.15
C VAL A 80 -2.89 -2.92 -2.21
N ALA A 81 -1.61 -3.18 -2.50
CA ALA A 81 -0.78 -4.01 -1.64
C ALA A 81 -0.39 -3.26 -0.37
N VAL A 82 -0.54 -3.92 0.79
CA VAL A 82 -0.23 -3.38 2.11
C VAL A 82 0.69 -4.35 2.84
N PRO A 83 1.95 -3.98 3.12
CA PRO A 83 2.83 -4.80 3.96
C PRO A 83 2.35 -4.78 5.41
N VAL A 84 2.21 -5.96 6.01
CA VAL A 84 1.80 -6.14 7.41
C VAL A 84 2.99 -6.65 8.22
N ASN A 85 3.36 -5.92 9.27
CA ASN A 85 4.42 -6.35 10.20
C ASN A 85 3.99 -7.61 10.95
N LEU A 86 4.78 -8.67 10.82
CA LEU A 86 4.49 -9.96 11.44
C LEU A 86 4.99 -10.08 12.90
N ARG A 87 5.84 -9.16 13.37
CA ARG A 87 6.43 -9.25 14.71
C ARG A 87 5.39 -9.34 15.84
N PRO A 88 4.30 -8.54 15.84
CA PRO A 88 3.27 -8.63 16.87
C PRO A 88 2.54 -9.98 16.88
N PHE A 89 2.39 -10.63 15.72
CA PHE A 89 1.68 -11.91 15.60
C PHE A 89 2.50 -13.11 16.02
N PHE A 90 3.85 -13.02 15.92
CA PHE A 90 4.76 -14.14 16.12
C PHE A 90 5.82 -13.89 17.22
N ASN A 91 5.67 -12.85 18.03
CA ASN A 91 6.60 -12.47 19.12
C ASN A 91 8.08 -12.49 18.68
N SER A 92 8.37 -11.93 17.52
CA SER A 92 9.71 -11.92 16.95
C SER A 92 10.42 -10.61 17.22
N VAL A 93 11.68 -10.70 17.67
CA VAL A 93 12.59 -9.56 17.90
C VAL A 93 13.59 -9.37 16.74
N THR A 94 13.39 -10.07 15.62
CA THR A 94 14.30 -9.99 14.48
C THR A 94 14.36 -8.58 13.90
N THR A 95 15.56 -8.12 13.55
CA THR A 95 15.79 -6.85 12.83
C THR A 95 15.72 -7.01 11.32
N LYS A 96 15.60 -8.25 10.81
CA LYS A 96 15.43 -8.54 9.38
C LYS A 96 14.01 -8.19 8.92
N ASN A 97 13.83 -8.08 7.61
CA ASN A 97 12.52 -7.93 7.01
C ASN A 97 11.59 -9.07 7.40
N PHE A 98 10.55 -8.77 8.17
CA PHE A 98 9.60 -9.74 8.67
C PHE A 98 8.18 -9.18 8.52
N PHE A 99 7.66 -9.30 7.30
CA PHE A 99 6.33 -8.83 6.92
C PHE A 99 5.66 -9.81 5.96
N ALA A 100 4.34 -9.75 5.87
CA ALA A 100 3.55 -10.37 4.83
C ALA A 100 2.87 -9.29 3.98
N MET A 101 2.66 -9.58 2.69
CA MET A 101 1.88 -8.72 1.81
C MET A 101 0.43 -9.18 1.83
N VAL A 102 -0.47 -8.27 2.20
CA VAL A 102 -1.91 -8.43 1.99
C VAL A 102 -2.35 -7.42 0.93
N SER A 103 -3.54 -7.60 0.37
CA SER A 103 -4.03 -6.69 -0.67
C SER A 103 -5.45 -6.26 -0.36
N ALA A 104 -5.66 -4.96 -0.16
CA ALA A 104 -6.99 -4.39 -0.18
C ALA A 104 -7.54 -4.46 -1.60
N GLU A 105 -8.68 -5.10 -1.78
CA GLU A 105 -9.28 -5.33 -3.08
C GLU A 105 -10.65 -4.68 -3.17
N PHE A 106 -10.87 -3.96 -4.28
CA PHE A 106 -12.14 -3.36 -4.63
C PHE A 106 -12.49 -3.68 -6.08
N GLU A 107 -13.62 -4.33 -6.30
CA GLU A 107 -14.19 -4.61 -7.61
C GLU A 107 -15.41 -3.73 -7.87
N ALA A 108 -15.34 -2.85 -8.85
CA ALA A 108 -16.46 -2.02 -9.27
C ALA A 108 -17.42 -2.83 -10.15
N LYS A 109 -18.40 -3.50 -9.53
CA LYS A 109 -19.39 -4.37 -10.23
C LYS A 109 -20.67 -3.65 -10.61
N LYS A 110 -20.98 -2.51 -10.00
CA LYS A 110 -22.15 -1.65 -10.28
C LYS A 110 -21.72 -0.26 -10.68
N GLU A 111 -22.63 0.51 -11.28
CA GLU A 111 -22.35 1.83 -11.84
C GLU A 111 -22.07 2.91 -10.80
N THR A 112 -22.51 2.73 -9.54
CA THR A 112 -22.31 3.77 -8.53
C THR A 112 -22.02 3.14 -7.17
N TYR A 113 -20.94 3.60 -6.52
CA TYR A 113 -20.62 3.31 -5.14
C TYR A 113 -20.54 4.61 -4.35
N THR A 114 -20.93 4.58 -3.09
CA THR A 114 -20.61 5.64 -2.13
C THR A 114 -19.26 5.36 -1.49
N PHE A 115 -18.68 6.38 -0.84
CA PHE A 115 -17.43 6.19 -0.11
C PHE A 115 -17.56 5.14 1.01
N GLU A 116 -18.70 5.16 1.72
CA GLU A 116 -19.00 4.22 2.82
C GLU A 116 -19.04 2.77 2.33
N GLU A 117 -19.58 2.54 1.14
CA GLU A 117 -19.59 1.21 0.51
C GLU A 117 -18.18 0.74 0.16
N VAL A 118 -17.36 1.62 -0.43
CA VAL A 118 -15.95 1.32 -0.73
C VAL A 118 -15.16 1.07 0.55
N LEU A 119 -15.35 1.91 1.58
CA LEU A 119 -14.71 1.75 2.89
C LEU A 119 -15.05 0.39 3.50
N LYS A 120 -16.33 0.00 3.49
CA LYS A 120 -16.78 -1.30 4.00
C LYS A 120 -16.10 -2.46 3.28
N ILE A 121 -16.10 -2.44 1.94
CA ILE A 121 -15.48 -3.49 1.11
C ILE A 121 -13.98 -3.60 1.41
N VAL A 122 -13.28 -2.47 1.49
CA VAL A 122 -11.84 -2.43 1.77
C VAL A 122 -11.52 -2.91 3.19
N CYS A 123 -12.30 -2.49 4.19
CA CYS A 123 -12.17 -2.98 5.56
C CYS A 123 -12.35 -4.49 5.66
N GLU A 124 -13.40 -5.04 5.03
CA GLU A 124 -13.67 -6.48 4.99
C GLU A 124 -12.54 -7.23 4.29
N SER A 125 -12.05 -6.72 3.15
CA SER A 125 -10.93 -7.30 2.42
C SER A 125 -9.64 -7.36 3.25
N LEU A 126 -9.30 -6.30 3.98
CA LEU A 126 -8.11 -6.26 4.83
C LEU A 126 -8.28 -7.14 6.08
N ARG A 127 -9.41 -7.04 6.78
CA ARG A 127 -9.67 -7.79 8.03
C ARG A 127 -9.69 -9.29 7.81
N SER A 128 -10.22 -9.75 6.66
CA SER A 128 -10.22 -11.17 6.31
C SER A 128 -8.81 -11.74 6.12
N GLN A 129 -7.83 -10.90 5.76
CA GLN A 129 -6.44 -11.31 5.51
C GLN A 129 -5.50 -11.05 6.70
N ILE A 130 -5.79 -10.04 7.55
CA ILE A 130 -4.93 -9.65 8.69
C ILE A 130 -5.35 -10.43 9.94
N ASN A 131 -5.20 -11.73 9.88
CA ASN A 131 -5.36 -12.61 11.03
C ASN A 131 -4.17 -13.57 11.12
N LYS A 132 -3.92 -14.11 12.31
CA LYS A 132 -2.72 -14.92 12.58
C LYS A 132 -2.65 -16.15 11.68
N GLU A 133 -3.76 -16.83 11.45
CA GLU A 133 -3.81 -18.07 10.67
C GLU A 133 -3.43 -17.81 9.20
N HIS A 134 -4.06 -16.82 8.57
CA HIS A 134 -3.76 -16.45 7.19
C HIS A 134 -2.33 -15.94 7.00
N LEU A 135 -1.84 -15.12 7.93
CA LEU A 135 -0.46 -14.62 7.91
C LEU A 135 0.56 -15.76 8.11
N GLU A 136 0.25 -16.76 8.94
CA GLU A 136 1.05 -17.96 9.11
C GLU A 136 1.10 -18.79 7.81
N ASP A 137 -0.01 -18.91 7.12
CA ASP A 137 -0.08 -19.60 5.82
C ASP A 137 0.78 -18.92 4.75
N ILE A 138 0.68 -17.59 4.60
CA ILE A 138 1.52 -16.82 3.67
C ILE A 138 3.00 -17.01 4.00
N PHE A 139 3.38 -16.86 5.26
CA PHE A 139 4.75 -17.04 5.71
C PHE A 139 5.25 -18.46 5.45
N SER A 140 4.47 -19.47 5.81
CA SER A 140 4.80 -20.88 5.62
C SER A 140 4.97 -21.25 4.15
N TYR A 141 4.12 -20.70 3.27
CA TYR A 141 4.24 -20.86 1.83
C TYR A 141 5.57 -20.29 1.30
N ASN A 142 5.93 -19.08 1.69
CA ASN A 142 7.18 -18.45 1.27
C ASN A 142 8.40 -19.26 1.72
N VAL A 143 8.42 -19.70 2.99
CA VAL A 143 9.51 -20.55 3.53
C VAL A 143 9.54 -21.91 2.84
N SER A 144 8.39 -22.49 2.50
CA SER A 144 8.32 -23.78 1.78
C SER A 144 8.99 -23.68 0.42
N ASN A 145 8.75 -22.61 -0.32
CA ASN A 145 9.33 -22.38 -1.63
C ASN A 145 10.86 -22.25 -1.57
N GLU A 146 11.41 -21.63 -0.54
CA GLU A 146 12.86 -21.51 -0.34
C GLU A 146 13.52 -22.85 -0.02
N LYS A 147 12.79 -23.78 0.58
CA LYS A 147 13.30 -25.13 0.99
C LYS A 147 13.27 -26.16 -0.13
N ILE A 148 12.72 -25.86 -1.30
CA ILE A 148 12.68 -26.80 -2.43
C ILE A 148 14.12 -27.05 -2.91
N LEU A 149 14.66 -28.25 -2.67
CA LEU A 149 16.03 -28.64 -3.04
C LEU A 149 16.27 -28.51 -4.55
N ILE A 150 15.29 -28.89 -5.39
CA ILE A 150 15.37 -28.77 -6.86
C ILE A 150 15.55 -27.28 -7.25
N ALA A 151 14.84 -26.36 -6.60
CA ALA A 151 14.97 -24.93 -6.86
C ALA A 151 16.38 -24.41 -6.49
N ARG A 152 17.06 -25.04 -5.53
CA ARG A 152 18.45 -24.71 -5.17
C ARG A 152 19.48 -25.17 -6.20
N ALA A 153 19.24 -26.29 -6.87
CA ALA A 153 20.12 -26.86 -7.89
C ALA A 153 20.04 -26.18 -9.26
N VAL A 154 18.99 -25.38 -9.52
CA VAL A 154 18.82 -24.67 -10.80
C VAL A 154 19.93 -23.63 -11.00
N PRO A 155 20.61 -23.59 -12.18
CA PRO A 155 21.60 -22.57 -12.51
C PRO A 155 21.04 -21.13 -12.37
N LEU A 156 21.90 -20.20 -11.93
CA LEU A 156 21.48 -18.82 -11.59
C LEU A 156 20.82 -18.09 -12.77
N VAL A 157 21.27 -18.35 -14.00
CA VAL A 157 20.72 -17.72 -15.21
C VAL A 157 19.24 -18.09 -15.40
N LEU A 158 18.92 -19.39 -15.32
CA LEU A 158 17.53 -19.87 -15.43
C LEU A 158 16.68 -19.39 -14.25
N LYS A 159 17.27 -19.37 -13.05
CA LYS A 159 16.61 -18.84 -11.84
C LYS A 159 16.26 -17.36 -12.00
N LYS A 160 17.15 -16.53 -12.55
CA LYS A 160 16.88 -15.10 -12.82
C LYS A 160 15.70 -14.92 -13.77
N LEU A 161 15.58 -15.72 -14.82
CA LEU A 161 14.45 -15.64 -15.75
C LEU A 161 13.12 -16.01 -15.07
N ALA A 162 13.11 -17.08 -14.28
CA ALA A 162 11.93 -17.49 -13.51
C ALA A 162 11.52 -16.41 -12.48
N ILE A 163 12.48 -15.89 -11.71
CA ILE A 163 12.24 -14.84 -10.71
C ILE A 163 11.71 -13.56 -11.40
N ARG A 164 12.28 -13.17 -12.55
CA ARG A 164 11.80 -12.01 -13.32
C ARG A 164 10.34 -12.17 -13.76
N SER A 165 9.95 -13.38 -14.21
CA SER A 165 8.56 -13.67 -14.59
C SER A 165 7.62 -13.59 -13.39
N VAL A 166 7.98 -14.23 -12.27
CA VAL A 166 7.20 -14.17 -11.01
C VAL A 166 7.06 -12.74 -10.51
N TYR A 167 8.18 -11.99 -10.48
CA TYR A 167 8.18 -10.58 -10.07
C TYR A 167 7.25 -9.73 -10.94
N THR A 168 7.34 -9.88 -12.27
CA THR A 168 6.47 -9.15 -13.20
C THR A 168 4.99 -9.48 -12.97
N SER A 169 4.67 -10.75 -12.78
CA SER A 169 3.29 -11.18 -12.51
C SER A 169 2.77 -10.63 -11.18
N ALA A 170 3.59 -10.66 -10.13
CA ALA A 170 3.26 -10.13 -8.82
C ALA A 170 3.08 -8.60 -8.85
N ALA A 171 3.94 -7.88 -9.57
CA ALA A 171 3.84 -6.43 -9.73
C ALA A 171 2.55 -6.02 -10.45
N LEU A 172 2.13 -6.76 -11.49
CA LEU A 172 0.89 -6.50 -12.24
C LEU A 172 -0.37 -6.99 -11.53
N ALA A 173 -0.24 -7.73 -10.43
CA ALA A 173 -1.36 -8.16 -9.61
C ALA A 173 -1.90 -7.03 -8.70
N ASN A 174 -1.16 -5.93 -8.58
CA ASN A 174 -1.56 -4.79 -7.76
C ASN A 174 -1.54 -3.49 -8.57
N THR A 175 -2.54 -2.64 -8.33
CA THR A 175 -2.65 -1.28 -8.88
C THR A 175 -1.55 -0.39 -8.29
N SER A 176 -1.35 -0.53 -6.99
CA SER A 176 -0.44 0.30 -6.20
C SER A 176 0.03 -0.44 -4.94
N THR A 177 0.92 0.19 -4.21
CA THR A 177 1.35 -0.23 -2.87
C THR A 177 1.27 0.95 -1.93
N ILE A 178 0.68 0.74 -0.74
CA ILE A 178 0.75 1.68 0.39
C ILE A 178 1.49 0.98 1.52
N THR A 179 2.59 1.55 1.97
CA THR A 179 3.32 1.06 3.13
C THR A 179 3.12 1.98 4.32
N ASN A 180 2.91 1.40 5.49
CA ASN A 180 2.86 2.13 6.75
C ASN A 180 4.06 1.74 7.60
N ILE A 181 4.98 2.69 7.80
CA ILE A 181 6.17 2.51 8.65
C ILE A 181 5.79 2.55 10.13
N GLY A 182 4.66 3.20 10.45
CA GLY A 182 4.19 3.38 11.81
C GLY A 182 4.76 4.64 12.46
N ASN A 183 4.68 4.66 13.79
CA ASN A 183 5.21 5.77 14.58
C ASN A 183 6.72 5.61 14.75
N ILE A 184 7.44 6.67 14.38
CA ILE A 184 8.88 6.75 14.53
C ILE A 184 9.16 7.38 15.89
N SER A 185 10.01 6.73 16.69
CA SER A 185 10.52 7.27 17.95
C SER A 185 12.03 7.45 17.86
N VAL A 186 12.51 8.53 18.41
CA VAL A 186 13.93 8.84 18.57
C VAL A 186 14.26 8.99 20.05
N ARG A 187 15.53 8.94 20.41
CA ARG A 187 15.94 9.21 21.77
C ARG A 187 15.72 10.69 22.09
N GLU A 188 15.35 11.00 23.32
CA GLU A 188 15.04 12.37 23.78
C GLU A 188 16.14 13.38 23.44
N GLU A 189 17.42 12.97 23.54
CA GLU A 189 18.59 13.78 23.21
C GLU A 189 18.64 14.27 21.76
N TYR A 190 17.98 13.58 20.83
CA TYR A 190 17.93 13.93 19.40
C TYR A 190 16.64 14.67 18.98
N GLU A 191 15.60 14.62 19.81
CA GLU A 191 14.30 15.25 19.49
C GLU A 191 14.38 16.73 19.14
N PRO A 192 15.23 17.57 19.80
CA PRO A 192 15.34 18.99 19.46
C PRO A 192 15.91 19.27 18.07
N TYR A 193 16.58 18.28 17.48
CA TYR A 193 17.25 18.39 16.17
C TYR A 193 16.46 17.76 15.03
N ILE A 194 15.29 17.15 15.30
CA ILE A 194 14.50 16.42 14.31
C ILE A 194 13.09 17.01 14.26
N GLU A 195 12.77 17.64 13.15
CA GLU A 195 11.43 18.22 12.91
C GLU A 195 10.42 17.16 12.47
N GLY A 196 10.83 16.21 11.62
CA GLY A 196 9.93 15.19 11.07
C GLY A 196 10.63 14.13 10.24
N PHE A 197 9.85 13.20 9.71
CA PHE A 197 10.30 12.12 8.86
C PHE A 197 9.45 12.02 7.61
N HIS A 198 10.11 11.83 6.47
CA HIS A 198 9.49 11.54 5.21
C HIS A 198 9.97 10.18 4.69
N ALA A 199 9.11 9.46 4.01
CA ALA A 199 9.45 8.19 3.40
C ALA A 199 8.88 8.08 1.99
N TYR A 200 9.59 7.44 1.10
CA TYR A 200 9.24 7.28 -0.31
C TYR A 200 9.34 5.83 -0.74
N LEU A 201 8.49 5.43 -1.66
CA LEU A 201 8.60 4.15 -2.36
C LEU A 201 9.08 4.36 -3.79
N ALA A 202 10.11 3.64 -4.18
CA ALA A 202 10.52 3.57 -5.59
C ALA A 202 9.42 2.93 -6.44
N MET A 203 9.33 3.37 -7.69
CA MET A 203 8.38 2.80 -8.65
C MET A 203 8.72 1.36 -8.99
N SER A 204 7.71 0.59 -9.34
CA SER A 204 7.86 -0.78 -9.83
C SER A 204 7.00 -0.98 -11.08
N LYS A 205 7.29 -2.04 -11.82
CA LYS A 205 6.61 -2.30 -13.09
C LYS A 205 5.09 -2.31 -12.93
N GLY A 206 4.40 -1.43 -13.65
CA GLY A 206 2.95 -1.30 -13.64
C GLY A 206 2.37 -0.50 -12.48
N GLN A 207 3.14 -0.18 -11.46
CA GLN A 207 2.71 0.66 -10.33
C GLN A 207 3.32 2.05 -10.47
N ASN A 208 2.58 2.95 -11.09
CA ASN A 208 3.03 4.30 -11.46
C ASN A 208 2.74 5.36 -10.37
N LEU A 209 2.04 4.98 -9.32
CA LEU A 209 1.69 5.79 -8.15
C LEU A 209 1.75 4.89 -6.91
N LYS A 210 2.40 5.34 -5.84
CA LYS A 210 2.50 4.62 -4.56
C LYS A 210 2.32 5.56 -3.39
N GLY A 211 1.91 5.00 -2.25
CA GLY A 211 1.72 5.72 -1.01
C GLY A 211 2.67 5.23 0.10
N THR A 212 3.13 6.14 0.94
CA THR A 212 3.88 5.81 2.16
C THR A 212 3.30 6.59 3.33
N ILE A 213 3.19 5.95 4.47
CA ILE A 213 2.70 6.53 5.71
C ILE A 213 3.83 6.42 6.73
N CYS A 214 4.15 7.52 7.39
CA CYS A 214 4.97 7.54 8.59
C CYS A 214 4.41 8.57 9.57
N SER A 215 4.70 8.41 10.85
CA SER A 215 4.28 9.37 11.86
C SER A 215 5.39 9.64 12.86
N TYR A 216 5.43 10.88 13.34
CA TYR A 216 6.33 11.34 14.37
C TYR A 216 5.59 12.36 15.24
N LYS A 217 5.66 12.18 16.56
CA LYS A 217 4.83 12.95 17.52
C LYS A 217 3.35 12.88 17.11
N ASP A 218 2.70 14.02 16.97
CA ASP A 218 1.28 14.12 16.61
C ASP A 218 1.02 14.31 15.11
N THR A 219 2.07 14.22 14.29
CA THR A 219 1.98 14.40 12.84
C THR A 219 2.11 13.09 12.10
N LEU A 220 1.15 12.78 11.24
CA LEU A 220 1.24 11.73 10.24
C LEU A 220 1.51 12.35 8.88
N VAL A 221 2.51 11.83 8.18
CA VAL A 221 2.81 12.21 6.80
C VAL A 221 2.37 11.11 5.86
N PHE A 222 1.45 11.43 4.97
CA PHE A 222 1.12 10.58 3.82
C PHE A 222 1.88 11.09 2.61
N THR A 223 2.76 10.28 2.05
CA THR A 223 3.57 10.65 0.89
C THR A 223 3.14 9.89 -0.34
N PHE A 224 2.82 10.59 -1.40
CA PHE A 224 2.73 10.03 -2.75
C PHE A 224 4.09 10.09 -3.44
N SER A 225 4.49 8.96 -4.06
CA SER A 225 5.58 8.89 -5.04
C SER A 225 4.97 8.45 -6.37
N PHE A 226 5.27 9.15 -7.48
CA PHE A 226 4.62 8.88 -8.76
C PHE A 226 5.46 9.31 -9.96
N ILE A 227 5.14 8.73 -11.12
CA ILE A 227 5.76 9.06 -12.40
C ILE A 227 4.74 9.49 -13.45
N LEU A 228 3.44 9.53 -13.10
CA LEU A 228 2.39 10.06 -13.98
C LEU A 228 2.30 11.57 -13.81
N LYS A 229 2.14 12.31 -14.93
CA LYS A 229 1.91 13.76 -14.90
C LYS A 229 0.54 14.11 -14.33
N ASP A 230 -0.44 13.21 -14.52
CA ASP A 230 -1.79 13.38 -13.96
C ASP A 230 -1.77 13.16 -12.44
N THR A 231 -2.16 14.19 -11.70
CA THR A 231 -2.24 14.23 -10.23
C THR A 231 -3.68 14.24 -9.71
N SER A 232 -4.66 13.87 -10.54
CA SER A 232 -6.07 13.87 -10.16
C SER A 232 -6.37 13.00 -8.95
N VAL A 233 -5.76 11.80 -8.86
CA VAL A 233 -5.91 10.89 -7.72
C VAL A 233 -5.40 11.52 -6.43
N GLN A 234 -4.22 12.14 -6.45
CA GLN A 234 -3.63 12.81 -5.29
C GLN A 234 -4.51 13.97 -4.82
N LYS A 235 -5.00 14.75 -5.78
CA LYS A 235 -5.93 15.87 -5.51
C LYS A 235 -7.25 15.39 -4.92
N ALA A 236 -7.85 14.36 -5.47
CA ALA A 236 -9.08 13.75 -4.95
C ALA A 236 -8.87 13.17 -3.55
N PHE A 237 -7.73 12.50 -3.32
CA PHE A 237 -7.36 11.95 -2.02
C PHE A 237 -7.34 13.02 -0.93
N PHE A 238 -6.57 14.09 -1.13
CA PHE A 238 -6.46 15.15 -0.12
C PHE A 238 -7.75 15.94 0.04
N ARG A 239 -8.51 16.16 -1.03
CA ARG A 239 -9.84 16.78 -0.96
C ARG A 239 -10.83 15.95 -0.15
N LYS A 240 -10.79 14.61 -0.30
CA LYS A 240 -11.64 13.74 0.52
C LYS A 240 -11.28 13.84 1.99
N LEU A 241 -9.99 13.83 2.34
CA LEU A 241 -9.54 14.03 3.71
C LEU A 241 -10.03 15.37 4.29
N ALA A 242 -9.88 16.44 3.54
CA ALA A 242 -10.35 17.76 3.96
C ALA A 242 -11.88 17.82 4.10
N SER A 243 -12.64 17.18 3.19
CA SER A 243 -14.10 17.11 3.29
C SER A 243 -14.59 16.30 4.50
N ASP A 244 -13.80 15.39 5.01
CA ASP A 244 -14.08 14.62 6.22
C ASP A 244 -13.70 15.39 7.52
N GLY A 245 -13.25 16.65 7.38
CA GLY A 245 -12.94 17.54 8.49
C GLY A 245 -11.51 17.45 9.00
N LEU A 246 -10.58 16.99 8.18
CA LEU A 246 -9.16 16.97 8.50
C LEU A 246 -8.46 18.24 7.99
N ASP A 247 -7.62 18.84 8.82
CA ASP A 247 -6.68 19.86 8.40
C ASP A 247 -5.54 19.19 7.62
N VAL A 248 -5.38 19.56 6.35
CA VAL A 248 -4.38 18.98 5.46
C VAL A 248 -3.43 20.06 4.95
N SER A 249 -2.17 19.98 5.30
CA SER A 249 -1.09 20.77 4.69
C SER A 249 -0.36 19.94 3.66
N ILE A 250 0.01 20.53 2.52
CA ILE A 250 0.59 19.83 1.39
C ILE A 250 1.90 20.49 0.97
N GLU A 251 2.91 19.66 0.77
CA GLU A 251 4.19 20.00 0.15
C GLU A 251 4.46 19.12 -1.06
N SER A 252 5.17 19.65 -2.07
CA SER A 252 5.59 18.88 -3.25
C SER A 252 7.02 19.24 -3.65
N ASN A 253 7.63 18.36 -4.43
CA ASN A 253 8.94 18.65 -5.04
C ASN A 253 8.86 19.55 -6.29
N GLY A 254 7.72 20.14 -6.59
CA GLY A 254 7.53 21.12 -7.67
C GLY A 254 7.38 20.54 -9.07
N VAL A 255 7.67 19.26 -9.31
CA VAL A 255 7.61 18.63 -10.66
C VAL A 255 6.20 18.65 -11.27
N CYS A 256 5.16 18.89 -10.46
CA CYS A 256 3.76 18.88 -10.90
C CYS A 256 3.27 20.21 -11.49
N TYR A 257 4.10 21.24 -11.53
CA TYR A 257 3.72 22.60 -11.89
C TYR A 257 4.34 23.13 -13.20
N GLU A 258 4.98 22.23 -13.98
CA GLU A 258 5.50 22.53 -15.31
C GLU A 258 4.54 22.14 -16.43
#